data_223f770109166095720573e3ea2ee5e0
#
_entry.id   223f770109166095720573e3ea2ee5e0
#
_cell.length_a   1.000
_cell.length_b   1.000
_cell.length_c   1.000
_cell.angle_alpha   90.00
_cell.angle_beta   90.00
_cell.angle_gamma   90.00
#
_symmetry.space_group_name_H-M   'P 1'
#
loop_
_entity.id
_entity.type
_entity.pdbx_description
1 polymer ?
#
loop_
_entity_poly.entity_id
_entity_poly.type
_entity_poly.pdbx_seq_one_letter_code
_entity_poly.pdbx_strand_id
1 'polypeptide(L)'
;MNFWRGFCLCCILTLIGSVRVGAQTEYYVQDSVYTETFGRVDSLITDTLVGDTVRHKSHNPFKWIADYLKNTNKEESDKPFDFSVLLGPSYTASTSLGLGATASGLYKWDRDDPDLPKSNVSLFANATLAGMFSVGLRGNNFLPKERYRLNYQMYVYTFPSYFWGIGYENGVQDANKSKYDRVKFQFRPDFLFRLTPSVFLGPSADVTWMKTSNFENIALIEGQDTKIVNVGLGLNFTYDTRDFVLNAYRGNYIRIEQMSYPKAFGNKYAYSYTDLTYCAYRQFWKTGVLALELHSMFNYGNVPWTSLALVGTPNRMRGYYEGQFRDKNIVEGQLELRQHIKGRHGAVVWVGFANVFPEFDRLQIRHTLPNGGIGYRWEFKQRVNIRLDLGFTRDGANFSFNINEAF
;
A
#
# COMPACT_ATOMS: atom_id res chain seq x y z
N MET A 1 -7.07 -27.25 22.80
CA MET A 1 -6.82 -27.56 21.39
C MET A 1 -8.09 -27.53 20.51
N ASN A 2 -9.22 -27.03 21.01
CA ASN A 2 -10.52 -27.03 20.29
C ASN A 2 -11.10 -25.64 20.01
N PHE A 3 -10.37 -24.54 20.24
CA PHE A 3 -10.87 -23.19 20.01
C PHE A 3 -10.70 -22.73 18.55
N TRP A 4 -9.82 -23.36 17.78
CA TRP A 4 -9.49 -22.99 16.39
C TRP A 4 -10.42 -23.58 15.33
N ARG A 5 -11.20 -24.61 15.66
CA ARG A 5 -12.13 -25.24 14.69
C ARG A 5 -13.45 -24.48 14.48
N GLY A 6 -13.85 -23.66 15.44
CA GLY A 6 -15.07 -22.85 15.33
C GLY A 6 -14.92 -21.57 14.49
N PHE A 7 -13.72 -21.02 14.43
CA PHE A 7 -13.44 -19.78 13.70
C PHE A 7 -13.39 -19.97 12.17
N CYS A 8 -12.98 -21.14 11.71
CA CYS A 8 -12.92 -21.44 10.28
C CYS A 8 -14.28 -21.63 9.60
N LEU A 9 -15.31 -22.05 10.32
CA LEU A 9 -16.62 -22.38 9.70
C LEU A 9 -17.52 -21.14 9.51
N CYS A 10 -17.38 -20.12 10.35
CA CYS A 10 -18.11 -18.85 10.17
C CYS A 10 -17.56 -17.99 9.02
N CYS A 11 -16.28 -18.15 8.66
CA CYS A 11 -15.66 -17.36 7.58
C CYS A 11 -16.04 -17.82 6.17
N ILE A 12 -16.58 -19.03 6.00
CA ILE A 12 -16.93 -19.59 4.67
C ILE A 12 -18.30 -19.11 4.18
N LEU A 13 -19.19 -18.65 5.05
CA LEU A 13 -20.56 -18.26 4.71
C LEU A 13 -20.74 -16.76 4.44
N THR A 14 -19.71 -15.90 4.63
CA THR A 14 -19.76 -14.46 4.34
C THR A 14 -19.05 -14.06 3.04
N LEU A 15 -18.84 -14.98 2.13
CA LEU A 15 -18.00 -14.84 0.93
C LEU A 15 -18.59 -13.98 -0.20
N ILE A 16 -19.63 -13.18 0.04
CA ILE A 16 -20.22 -12.37 -1.01
C ILE A 16 -20.34 -10.92 -0.53
N GLY A 17 -19.39 -10.13 -0.92
CA GLY A 17 -19.58 -8.68 -1.10
C GLY A 17 -18.84 -7.76 -0.20
N SER A 18 -17.55 -7.68 -0.38
CA SER A 18 -16.81 -6.48 -0.02
C SER A 18 -15.39 -6.53 -0.54
N VAL A 19 -14.88 -5.38 -0.84
CA VAL A 19 -13.64 -5.14 -1.54
C VAL A 19 -12.63 -4.47 -0.64
N ARG A 20 -11.40 -4.61 -0.89
CA ARG A 20 -10.31 -4.67 -0.03
C ARG A 20 -9.14 -3.71 -0.24
N VAL A 21 -8.34 -3.56 0.83
CA VAL A 21 -7.05 -2.90 0.91
C VAL A 21 -5.93 -3.94 0.99
N GLY A 22 -5.01 -3.91 0.05
CA GLY A 22 -3.81 -4.72 0.09
C GLY A 22 -2.87 -4.27 1.19
N ALA A 23 -2.58 -5.13 2.14
CA ALA A 23 -1.54 -4.92 3.13
C ALA A 23 -0.24 -5.48 2.59
N GLN A 24 0.32 -4.84 1.59
CA GLN A 24 1.72 -5.02 1.24
C GLN A 24 2.23 -3.86 0.41
N THR A 25 2.68 -2.86 1.09
CA THR A 25 3.71 -1.99 0.57
C THR A 25 4.67 -1.76 1.70
N GLU A 26 5.77 -2.44 1.66
CA GLU A 26 6.91 -2.13 2.51
C GLU A 26 7.47 -0.74 2.20
N TYR A 27 7.02 -0.14 1.10
CA TYR A 27 7.49 1.15 0.62
C TYR A 27 6.30 1.99 0.15
N TYR A 28 5.98 3.03 0.93
CA TYR A 28 5.29 4.24 0.52
C TYR A 28 3.92 4.08 -0.16
N VAL A 29 2.95 3.71 0.61
CA VAL A 29 1.59 4.15 0.30
C VAL A 29 1.51 5.62 0.66
N GLN A 30 1.20 6.44 -0.30
CA GLN A 30 0.77 7.82 -0.08
C GLN A 30 -0.51 7.81 0.73
N ASP A 31 -0.37 8.17 1.98
CA ASP A 31 -1.23 7.73 3.07
C ASP A 31 -2.50 8.52 3.28
N SER A 32 -2.86 9.44 2.42
CA SER A 32 -3.92 10.39 2.73
C SER A 32 -5.34 9.90 2.43
N VAL A 33 -5.55 8.54 2.21
CA VAL A 33 -6.58 8.27 1.30
C VAL A 33 -7.62 7.23 1.62
N TYR A 34 -7.44 6.47 2.62
CA TYR A 34 -8.36 5.37 2.90
C TYR A 34 -9.65 5.79 3.59
N THR A 35 -9.87 7.06 3.80
CA THR A 35 -10.91 7.54 4.69
C THR A 35 -12.23 7.88 4.05
N GLU A 36 -12.26 8.15 2.78
CA GLU A 36 -13.53 8.45 2.11
C GLU A 36 -14.24 7.23 1.53
N THR A 37 -13.59 6.07 1.58
CA THR A 37 -14.07 4.88 0.84
C THR A 37 -15.15 4.08 1.55
N PHE A 38 -15.38 4.29 2.83
CA PHE A 38 -16.20 3.37 3.63
C PHE A 38 -17.41 4.02 4.27
N GLY A 39 -18.51 3.93 3.55
CA GLY A 39 -19.85 4.23 4.07
C GLY A 39 -20.31 3.17 5.09
N ARG A 40 -21.00 3.60 6.02
CA ARG A 40 -21.71 3.04 7.16
C ARG A 40 -22.07 1.55 7.16
N VAL A 41 -21.63 0.87 8.19
CA VAL A 41 -22.21 -0.36 8.72
C VAL A 41 -23.02 -0.08 10.02
N ASP A 42 -23.13 1.18 10.43
CA ASP A 42 -23.74 1.58 11.72
C ASP A 42 -25.20 1.18 11.95
N SER A 43 -25.95 0.86 10.90
CA SER A 43 -27.36 0.50 11.06
C SER A 43 -27.64 -0.95 11.41
N LEU A 44 -26.62 -1.82 11.38
CA LEU A 44 -26.81 -3.26 11.61
C LEU A 44 -26.49 -3.73 13.05
N ILE A 45 -25.73 -2.95 13.80
CA ILE A 45 -25.31 -3.35 15.17
C ILE A 45 -26.22 -2.75 16.24
N THR A 46 -26.80 -1.58 16.00
CA THR A 46 -27.67 -0.89 16.98
C THR A 46 -29.09 -1.46 17.04
N ASP A 47 -29.61 -2.05 15.96
CA ASP A 47 -30.97 -2.60 15.93
C ASP A 47 -31.10 -3.98 16.62
N THR A 48 -29.99 -4.58 17.04
CA THR A 48 -30.00 -5.94 17.64
C THR A 48 -30.10 -5.91 19.18
N LEU A 49 -30.02 -4.73 19.83
CA LEU A 49 -29.98 -4.62 21.30
C LEU A 49 -31.19 -3.96 21.94
N VAL A 50 -32.19 -3.49 21.19
CA VAL A 50 -33.45 -2.97 21.77
C VAL A 50 -34.60 -3.78 21.19
N GLY A 51 -35.18 -4.62 22.06
CA GLY A 51 -36.26 -5.51 21.69
C GLY A 51 -37.52 -4.78 21.24
N ASP A 52 -37.82 -4.87 19.96
CA ASP A 52 -39.14 -4.77 19.41
C ASP A 52 -39.31 -5.78 18.26
N THR A 53 -40.49 -6.37 18.19
CA THR A 53 -40.86 -7.49 17.32
C THR A 53 -40.52 -7.25 15.86
N VAL A 54 -39.39 -7.77 15.42
CA VAL A 54 -38.92 -7.68 14.04
C VAL A 54 -39.70 -8.64 13.17
N ARG A 55 -40.53 -8.11 12.29
CA ARG A 55 -41.03 -8.84 11.10
C ARG A 55 -39.83 -9.24 10.25
N HIS A 56 -39.51 -10.50 10.19
CA HIS A 56 -38.51 -11.07 9.27
C HIS A 56 -38.88 -10.74 7.82
N LYS A 57 -38.36 -9.63 7.30
CA LYS A 57 -38.21 -9.45 5.85
C LYS A 57 -37.02 -10.30 5.44
N SER A 58 -37.27 -11.34 4.64
CA SER A 58 -36.22 -12.11 3.97
C SER A 58 -35.27 -11.12 3.24
N HIS A 59 -34.12 -10.85 3.82
CA HIS A 59 -33.11 -10.00 3.19
C HIS A 59 -32.31 -10.87 2.23
N ASN A 60 -32.53 -10.69 0.95
CA ASN A 60 -31.66 -11.27 -0.07
C ASN A 60 -30.29 -10.56 0.04
N PRO A 61 -29.22 -11.23 0.51
CA PRO A 61 -27.91 -10.61 0.74
C PRO A 61 -27.33 -9.99 -0.54
N PHE A 62 -27.63 -10.56 -1.70
CA PHE A 62 -27.23 -10.00 -3.00
C PHE A 62 -27.89 -8.66 -3.29
N LYS A 63 -29.17 -8.50 -2.94
CA LYS A 63 -29.88 -7.24 -3.12
C LYS A 63 -29.34 -6.16 -2.18
N TRP A 64 -29.05 -6.51 -0.94
CA TRP A 64 -28.43 -5.61 0.04
C TRP A 64 -27.06 -5.12 -0.44
N ILE A 65 -26.19 -6.01 -0.92
CA ILE A 65 -24.89 -5.68 -1.50
C ILE A 65 -25.05 -4.74 -2.72
N ALA A 66 -25.97 -5.08 -3.62
CA ALA A 66 -26.23 -4.27 -4.81
C ALA A 66 -26.73 -2.86 -4.44
N ASP A 67 -27.63 -2.75 -3.47
CA ASP A 67 -28.16 -1.47 -2.97
C ASP A 67 -27.07 -0.67 -2.22
N TYR A 68 -26.22 -1.32 -1.45
CA TYR A 68 -25.04 -0.71 -0.82
C TYR A 68 -24.09 -0.14 -1.88
N LEU A 69 -23.65 -0.95 -2.83
CA LEU A 69 -22.76 -0.54 -3.92
C LEU A 69 -23.36 0.59 -4.78
N LYS A 70 -24.68 0.61 -4.96
CA LYS A 70 -25.37 1.66 -5.71
C LYS A 70 -25.39 2.99 -4.96
N ASN A 71 -25.39 2.97 -3.64
CA ASN A 71 -25.49 4.15 -2.79
C ASN A 71 -24.15 4.69 -2.28
N THR A 72 -23.05 4.05 -2.59
CA THR A 72 -21.70 4.43 -2.11
C THR A 72 -21.22 5.82 -2.55
N ASN A 73 -21.84 6.42 -3.58
CA ASN A 73 -21.47 7.77 -4.09
C ASN A 73 -22.29 8.92 -3.48
N LYS A 74 -23.11 8.67 -2.48
CA LYS A 74 -23.85 9.76 -1.81
C LYS A 74 -22.92 10.42 -0.79
N GLU A 75 -22.78 11.74 -0.86
CA GLU A 75 -22.10 12.53 0.15
C GLU A 75 -22.75 12.31 1.51
N GLU A 76 -21.96 11.98 2.52
CA GLU A 76 -22.42 11.76 3.88
C GLU A 76 -21.97 12.85 4.84
N SER A 77 -22.79 13.02 5.84
CA SER A 77 -23.02 14.04 6.83
C SER A 77 -21.82 14.52 7.67
N ASP A 78 -21.97 15.72 8.25
CA ASP A 78 -21.18 16.42 9.27
C ASP A 78 -21.09 15.71 10.63
N LYS A 79 -20.80 14.42 10.66
CA LYS A 79 -20.56 13.73 11.92
C LYS A 79 -19.19 14.11 12.51
N PRO A 80 -19.11 14.29 13.84
CA PRO A 80 -17.84 14.61 14.51
C PRO A 80 -16.77 13.55 14.35
N PHE A 81 -17.19 12.30 14.33
CA PHE A 81 -16.36 11.13 14.10
C PHE A 81 -17.19 10.15 13.26
N ASP A 82 -16.72 9.86 12.08
CA ASP A 82 -17.36 8.90 11.16
C ASP A 82 -16.59 7.59 11.20
N PHE A 83 -17.24 6.55 11.72
CA PHE A 83 -16.64 5.22 11.87
C PHE A 83 -17.20 4.27 10.83
N SER A 84 -16.34 3.49 10.22
CA SER A 84 -16.71 2.48 9.23
C SER A 84 -15.89 1.20 9.38
N VAL A 85 -16.52 0.06 9.11
CA VAL A 85 -15.86 -1.24 9.05
C VAL A 85 -16.08 -1.85 7.68
N LEU A 86 -15.01 -2.32 7.08
CA LEU A 86 -15.04 -3.01 5.80
C LEU A 86 -14.42 -4.39 5.93
N LEU A 87 -15.09 -5.37 5.35
CA LEU A 87 -14.60 -6.74 5.18
C LEU A 87 -14.52 -7.05 3.69
N GLY A 88 -13.45 -7.71 3.24
CA GLY A 88 -13.33 -8.04 1.82
C GLY A 88 -12.29 -9.06 1.42
N PRO A 89 -12.49 -9.69 0.25
CA PRO A 89 -11.49 -10.57 -0.33
C PRO A 89 -10.24 -9.79 -0.75
N SER A 90 -9.16 -10.50 -0.93
CA SER A 90 -7.88 -9.97 -1.40
C SER A 90 -7.17 -10.97 -2.30
N TYR A 91 -6.43 -10.44 -3.24
CA TYR A 91 -5.58 -11.26 -4.09
C TYR A 91 -4.36 -10.48 -4.58
N THR A 92 -3.19 -11.09 -4.44
CA THR A 92 -1.98 -10.73 -5.19
C THR A 92 -1.23 -12.01 -5.54
N ALA A 93 -0.37 -11.97 -6.55
CA ALA A 93 0.43 -13.15 -6.93
C ALA A 93 1.32 -13.67 -5.79
N SER A 94 1.81 -12.78 -4.93
CA SER A 94 2.66 -13.13 -3.81
C SER A 94 1.88 -13.64 -2.59
N THR A 95 0.68 -13.09 -2.32
CA THR A 95 -0.10 -13.41 -1.11
C THR A 95 -1.23 -14.38 -1.32
N SER A 96 -1.58 -14.69 -2.59
CA SER A 96 -2.73 -15.55 -2.93
C SER A 96 -4.08 -14.93 -2.49
N LEU A 97 -5.14 -15.72 -2.54
CA LEU A 97 -6.46 -15.30 -2.07
C LEU A 97 -6.49 -15.15 -0.55
N GLY A 98 -7.11 -14.09 -0.07
CA GLY A 98 -7.24 -13.81 1.36
C GLY A 98 -8.53 -13.09 1.72
N LEU A 99 -8.69 -12.83 3.00
CA LEU A 99 -9.75 -12.02 3.58
C LEU A 99 -9.14 -10.92 4.42
N GLY A 100 -9.59 -9.69 4.20
CA GLY A 100 -9.17 -8.51 4.95
C GLY A 100 -10.32 -7.83 5.67
N ALA A 101 -10.00 -7.19 6.79
CA ALA A 101 -10.88 -6.33 7.55
C ALA A 101 -10.20 -4.98 7.78
N THR A 102 -10.95 -3.89 7.67
CA THR A 102 -10.47 -2.56 8.01
C THR A 102 -11.55 -1.82 8.80
N ALA A 103 -11.16 -1.28 9.95
CA ALA A 103 -11.98 -0.38 10.74
C ALA A 103 -11.37 1.03 10.64
N SER A 104 -12.12 2.00 10.16
CA SER A 104 -11.62 3.38 9.93
C SER A 104 -12.47 4.41 10.63
N GLY A 105 -11.84 5.44 11.15
CA GLY A 105 -12.47 6.62 11.72
C GLY A 105 -12.01 7.90 11.03
N LEU A 106 -12.96 8.74 10.66
CA LEU A 106 -12.74 10.07 10.09
C LEU A 106 -13.10 11.14 11.10
N TYR A 107 -12.27 12.16 11.23
CA TYR A 107 -12.55 13.29 12.13
C TYR A 107 -11.82 14.57 11.68
N LYS A 108 -12.30 15.72 12.14
CA LYS A 108 -11.61 17.00 12.01
C LYS A 108 -11.17 17.48 13.40
N TRP A 109 -9.92 17.90 13.50
CA TRP A 109 -9.39 18.54 14.72
C TRP A 109 -10.02 19.92 14.99
N ASP A 110 -10.29 20.66 13.91
CA ASP A 110 -10.98 21.95 13.93
C ASP A 110 -12.16 21.87 12.95
N ARG A 111 -13.38 21.95 13.49
CA ARG A 111 -14.60 21.82 12.69
C ARG A 111 -15.03 23.13 12.05
N ASP A 112 -14.58 24.24 12.64
CA ASP A 112 -14.92 25.58 12.17
C ASP A 112 -14.04 25.99 10.98
N ASP A 113 -12.96 25.22 10.70
CA ASP A 113 -12.11 25.38 9.52
C ASP A 113 -12.65 24.52 8.34
N PRO A 114 -13.32 25.15 7.34
CA PRO A 114 -13.85 24.41 6.21
C PRO A 114 -12.77 23.81 5.32
N ASP A 115 -11.60 24.47 5.27
CA ASP A 115 -10.48 24.09 4.40
C ASP A 115 -9.60 22.99 5.00
N LEU A 116 -9.76 22.68 6.30
CA LEU A 116 -8.99 21.65 6.97
C LEU A 116 -9.42 20.25 6.46
N PRO A 117 -8.51 19.44 5.90
CA PRO A 117 -8.81 18.08 5.51
C PRO A 117 -9.25 17.22 6.71
N LYS A 118 -10.11 16.23 6.46
CA LYS A 118 -10.47 15.25 7.50
C LYS A 118 -9.27 14.36 7.83
N SER A 119 -8.93 14.29 9.10
CA SER A 119 -7.96 13.35 9.66
C SER A 119 -8.53 11.94 9.69
N ASN A 120 -7.65 10.94 9.68
CA ASN A 120 -8.05 9.55 9.69
C ASN A 120 -7.19 8.66 10.60
N VAL A 121 -7.82 7.61 11.10
CA VAL A 121 -7.17 6.47 11.73
C VAL A 121 -7.80 5.19 11.20
N SER A 122 -6.99 4.20 10.86
CA SER A 122 -7.47 2.91 10.35
C SER A 122 -6.73 1.77 11.01
N LEU A 123 -7.48 0.83 11.56
CA LEU A 123 -7.01 -0.47 12.01
C LEU A 123 -7.32 -1.48 10.91
N PHE A 124 -6.35 -2.28 10.48
CA PHE A 124 -6.54 -3.30 9.46
C PHE A 124 -6.00 -4.65 9.89
N ALA A 125 -6.65 -5.71 9.42
CA ALA A 125 -6.20 -7.08 9.58
C ALA A 125 -6.41 -7.85 8.28
N ASN A 126 -5.53 -8.83 8.01
CA ASN A 126 -5.60 -9.63 6.80
C ASN A 126 -5.05 -11.03 7.03
N ALA A 127 -5.72 -12.03 6.43
CA ALA A 127 -5.27 -13.41 6.39
C ALA A 127 -5.45 -13.97 4.98
N THR A 128 -4.48 -14.78 4.51
CA THR A 128 -4.49 -15.33 3.17
C THR A 128 -4.27 -16.84 3.15
N LEU A 129 -4.67 -17.50 2.07
CA LEU A 129 -4.46 -18.93 1.85
C LEU A 129 -2.98 -19.31 1.74
N ALA A 130 -2.12 -18.37 1.33
CA ALA A 130 -0.67 -18.57 1.33
C ALA A 130 -0.04 -18.54 2.73
N GLY A 131 -0.84 -18.37 3.81
CA GLY A 131 -0.35 -18.35 5.19
C GLY A 131 0.12 -16.98 5.67
N MET A 132 -0.16 -15.90 4.93
CA MET A 132 0.08 -14.55 5.41
C MET A 132 -0.98 -14.17 6.45
N PHE A 133 -0.51 -13.58 7.55
CA PHE A 133 -1.35 -12.89 8.51
C PHE A 133 -0.75 -11.51 8.79
N SER A 134 -1.56 -10.48 8.77
CA SER A 134 -1.12 -9.12 9.10
C SER A 134 -2.17 -8.37 9.93
N VAL A 135 -1.69 -7.53 10.83
CA VAL A 135 -2.51 -6.55 11.56
C VAL A 135 -1.73 -5.26 11.67
N GLY A 136 -2.40 -4.14 11.53
CA GLY A 136 -1.74 -2.84 11.62
C GLY A 136 -2.68 -1.68 11.83
N LEU A 137 -2.07 -0.56 12.22
CA LEU A 137 -2.69 0.72 12.46
C LEU A 137 -1.99 1.76 11.59
N ARG A 138 -2.76 2.64 10.97
CA ARG A 138 -2.22 3.80 10.27
C ARG A 138 -3.13 5.01 10.47
N GLY A 139 -2.56 6.18 10.31
CA GLY A 139 -3.31 7.42 10.40
C GLY A 139 -2.61 8.57 9.71
N ASN A 140 -3.44 9.48 9.21
CA ASN A 140 -3.02 10.78 8.70
C ASN A 140 -3.80 11.83 9.48
N ASN A 141 -3.09 12.65 10.21
CA ASN A 141 -3.69 13.66 11.07
C ASN A 141 -3.30 15.05 10.58
N PHE A 142 -4.31 15.83 10.22
CA PHE A 142 -4.17 17.23 9.82
C PHE A 142 -4.55 18.10 11.00
N LEU A 143 -3.56 18.77 11.59
CA LEU A 143 -3.75 19.64 12.73
C LEU A 143 -4.33 20.99 12.28
N PRO A 144 -4.89 21.81 13.21
CA PRO A 144 -5.58 23.05 12.85
C PRO A 144 -4.81 23.94 11.87
N LYS A 145 -5.53 24.49 10.89
CA LYS A 145 -5.00 25.28 9.75
C LYS A 145 -4.01 24.49 8.87
N GLU A 146 -4.04 23.15 8.98
CA GLU A 146 -3.08 22.25 8.33
C GLU A 146 -1.61 22.64 8.56
N ARG A 147 -1.33 23.27 9.71
CA ARG A 147 0.02 23.75 10.03
C ARG A 147 1.01 22.60 10.23
N TYR A 148 0.51 21.47 10.71
CA TYR A 148 1.27 20.25 10.93
C TYR A 148 0.51 19.06 10.38
N ARG A 149 1.24 18.07 9.88
CA ARG A 149 0.74 16.75 9.51
C ARG A 149 1.46 15.69 10.33
N LEU A 150 0.72 14.78 10.96
CA LEU A 150 1.27 13.60 11.62
C LEU A 150 0.77 12.36 10.87
N ASN A 151 1.64 11.73 10.13
CA ASN A 151 1.38 10.47 9.46
C ASN A 151 2.07 9.35 10.23
N TYR A 152 1.43 8.21 10.36
CA TYR A 152 2.06 7.04 10.98
C TYR A 152 1.49 5.76 10.42
N GLN A 153 2.34 4.74 10.39
CA GLN A 153 1.94 3.36 10.18
C GLN A 153 2.67 2.45 11.16
N MET A 154 1.93 1.49 11.68
CA MET A 154 2.43 0.44 12.56
C MET A 154 1.80 -0.88 12.13
N TYR A 155 2.60 -1.91 11.92
CA TYR A 155 2.07 -3.21 11.58
C TYR A 155 2.97 -4.35 12.03
N VAL A 156 2.32 -5.50 12.21
CA VAL A 156 2.94 -6.80 12.38
C VAL A 156 2.41 -7.72 11.29
N TYR A 157 3.29 -8.44 10.64
CA TYR A 157 2.87 -9.51 9.76
C TYR A 157 3.78 -10.73 9.83
N THR A 158 3.20 -11.87 9.52
CA THR A 158 3.91 -13.11 9.20
C THR A 158 3.61 -13.50 7.77
N PHE A 159 4.63 -13.89 7.02
CA PHE A 159 4.44 -14.19 5.61
C PHE A 159 5.51 -15.14 5.07
N PRO A 160 5.11 -16.32 4.53
CA PRO A 160 5.98 -17.16 3.71
C PRO A 160 6.32 -16.42 2.42
N SER A 161 7.60 -16.25 2.14
CA SER A 161 8.09 -15.48 0.99
C SER A 161 9.13 -16.28 0.21
N TYR A 162 9.45 -15.81 -1.00
CA TYR A 162 10.56 -16.32 -1.78
C TYR A 162 11.68 -15.31 -1.88
N PHE A 163 12.90 -15.80 -1.94
CA PHE A 163 14.12 -15.03 -2.11
C PHE A 163 15.01 -15.68 -3.15
N TRP A 164 15.54 -14.90 -4.08
CA TRP A 164 16.41 -15.36 -5.17
C TRP A 164 17.88 -14.98 -4.96
N GLY A 165 18.21 -14.31 -3.85
CA GLY A 165 19.52 -13.70 -3.62
C GLY A 165 19.53 -12.20 -3.97
N ILE A 166 20.72 -11.61 -3.92
CA ILE A 166 20.96 -10.19 -4.15
C ILE A 166 21.45 -9.99 -5.58
N GLY A 167 20.95 -8.94 -6.24
CA GLY A 167 21.33 -8.54 -7.60
C GLY A 167 20.44 -9.13 -8.70
N TYR A 168 20.56 -8.51 -9.86
CA TYR A 168 19.82 -8.92 -11.07
C TYR A 168 20.13 -10.36 -11.49
N GLU A 169 21.41 -10.75 -11.50
CA GLU A 169 21.87 -12.05 -11.98
C GLU A 169 21.30 -13.22 -11.16
N ASN A 170 21.12 -13.01 -9.84
CA ASN A 170 20.45 -13.99 -8.99
C ASN A 170 18.93 -14.03 -9.23
N GLY A 171 18.33 -12.88 -9.43
CA GLY A 171 16.88 -12.76 -9.66
C GLY A 171 16.38 -13.42 -10.95
N VAL A 172 17.22 -13.55 -12.00
CA VAL A 172 16.87 -14.22 -13.27
C VAL A 172 17.00 -15.74 -13.21
N GLN A 173 17.60 -16.29 -12.17
CA GLN A 173 17.82 -17.73 -12.05
C GLN A 173 16.72 -18.37 -11.21
N ASP A 174 15.82 -19.10 -11.85
CA ASP A 174 14.74 -19.82 -11.14
C ASP A 174 15.27 -20.85 -10.13
N ALA A 175 16.46 -21.39 -10.35
CA ALA A 175 17.13 -22.30 -9.42
C ALA A 175 17.46 -21.66 -8.06
N ASN A 176 17.55 -20.32 -7.99
CA ASN A 176 17.80 -19.59 -6.77
C ASN A 176 16.51 -19.32 -5.96
N LYS A 177 15.33 -19.61 -6.51
CA LYS A 177 14.06 -19.42 -5.82
C LYS A 177 14.00 -20.26 -4.55
N SER A 178 14.17 -19.60 -3.41
CA SER A 178 14.26 -20.21 -2.08
C SER A 178 13.14 -19.70 -1.18
N LYS A 179 12.37 -20.61 -0.63
CA LYS A 179 11.31 -20.26 0.33
C LYS A 179 11.91 -19.95 1.69
N TYR A 180 11.31 -18.99 2.39
CA TYR A 180 11.60 -18.68 3.79
C TYR A 180 10.36 -18.07 4.45
N ASP A 181 10.29 -18.15 5.77
CA ASP A 181 9.26 -17.50 6.56
C ASP A 181 9.79 -16.21 7.17
N ARG A 182 8.95 -15.19 7.23
CA ARG A 182 9.29 -13.92 7.89
C ARG A 182 8.20 -13.44 8.83
N VAL A 183 8.64 -12.86 9.95
CA VAL A 183 7.82 -12.07 10.85
C VAL A 183 8.44 -10.69 10.91
N LYS A 184 7.64 -9.66 10.66
CA LYS A 184 8.09 -8.26 10.69
C LYS A 184 7.16 -7.43 11.56
N PHE A 185 7.75 -6.59 12.39
CA PHE A 185 7.12 -5.42 13.01
C PHE A 185 7.74 -4.17 12.42
N GLN A 186 6.91 -3.17 12.12
CA GLN A 186 7.39 -1.84 11.75
C GLN A 186 6.52 -0.77 12.38
N PHE A 187 7.15 0.30 12.84
CA PHE A 187 6.51 1.55 13.24
C PHE A 187 7.24 2.71 12.61
N ARG A 188 6.50 3.52 11.83
CA ARG A 188 7.05 4.62 11.05
C ARG A 188 6.15 5.85 11.15
N PRO A 189 6.52 6.84 11.96
CA PRO A 189 5.87 8.15 12.04
C PRO A 189 6.63 9.19 11.21
N ASP A 190 5.86 10.09 10.57
CA ASP A 190 6.35 11.33 9.94
C ASP A 190 5.64 12.53 10.59
N PHE A 191 6.37 13.53 11.02
CA PHE A 191 5.82 14.78 11.53
C PHE A 191 6.25 15.94 10.64
N LEU A 192 5.31 16.47 9.85
CA LEU A 192 5.59 17.45 8.81
C LEU A 192 5.08 18.83 9.18
N PHE A 193 5.89 19.84 8.93
CA PHE A 193 5.60 21.25 9.08
C PHE A 193 5.23 21.83 7.71
N ARG A 194 4.15 22.58 7.63
CA ARG A 194 3.76 23.31 6.42
C ARG A 194 4.63 24.54 6.25
N LEU A 195 5.42 24.58 5.20
CA LEU A 195 6.26 25.74 4.85
C LEU A 195 5.52 26.71 3.91
N THR A 196 4.78 26.16 2.94
CA THR A 196 3.91 26.87 2.01
C THR A 196 2.64 26.05 1.78
N PRO A 197 1.62 26.55 1.08
CA PRO A 197 0.41 25.77 0.80
C PRO A 197 0.64 24.39 0.17
N SER A 198 1.75 24.21 -0.53
CA SER A 198 2.07 22.95 -1.23
C SER A 198 3.37 22.29 -0.77
N VAL A 199 4.08 22.86 0.22
CA VAL A 199 5.40 22.37 0.65
C VAL A 199 5.37 22.02 2.12
N PHE A 200 5.81 20.80 2.42
CA PHE A 200 5.93 20.26 3.77
C PHE A 200 7.34 19.71 3.97
N LEU A 201 7.87 19.89 5.17
CA LEU A 201 9.17 19.36 5.60
C LEU A 201 9.11 18.96 7.04
N GLY A 202 9.70 17.83 7.39
CA GLY A 202 9.76 17.43 8.79
C GLY A 202 10.51 16.14 9.05
N PRO A 203 10.68 15.78 10.34
CA PRO A 203 11.34 14.55 10.73
C PRO A 203 10.50 13.31 10.44
N SER A 204 11.20 12.23 10.13
CA SER A 204 10.70 10.87 10.03
C SER A 204 11.47 9.96 10.98
N ALA A 205 10.80 8.94 11.50
CA ALA A 205 11.44 7.88 12.26
C ALA A 205 11.00 6.51 11.74
N ASP A 206 11.84 5.50 11.92
CA ASP A 206 11.51 4.10 11.60
C ASP A 206 12.07 3.18 12.67
N VAL A 207 11.23 2.28 13.15
CA VAL A 207 11.62 1.15 14.00
C VAL A 207 11.11 -0.10 13.33
N THR A 208 12.04 -0.89 12.82
CA THR A 208 11.74 -2.16 12.16
C THR A 208 12.42 -3.31 12.89
N TRP A 209 11.67 -4.33 13.22
CA TRP A 209 12.16 -5.62 13.68
C TRP A 209 11.72 -6.71 12.71
N MET A 210 12.65 -7.51 12.24
CA MET A 210 12.37 -8.64 11.36
C MET A 210 13.11 -9.88 11.83
N LYS A 211 12.41 -11.00 11.84
CA LYS A 211 12.97 -12.34 12.04
C LYS A 211 12.56 -13.22 10.87
N THR A 212 13.54 -13.93 10.32
CA THR A 212 13.35 -14.90 9.24
C THR A 212 13.78 -16.29 9.66
N SER A 213 13.15 -17.30 9.11
CA SER A 213 13.38 -18.71 9.45
C SER A 213 13.01 -19.62 8.28
N ASN A 214 13.27 -20.92 8.45
CA ASN A 214 12.87 -21.96 7.50
C ASN A 214 13.36 -21.72 6.07
N PHE A 215 14.60 -21.22 5.91
CA PHE A 215 15.19 -21.05 4.60
C PHE A 215 15.45 -22.40 3.93
N GLU A 216 15.01 -22.57 2.69
CA GLU A 216 15.43 -23.70 1.83
C GLU A 216 16.91 -23.57 1.43
N ASN A 217 17.37 -22.32 1.16
CA ASN A 217 18.75 -22.01 0.84
C ASN A 217 19.22 -20.72 1.56
N ILE A 218 19.78 -20.87 2.76
CA ILE A 218 20.26 -19.74 3.55
C ILE A 218 21.54 -19.10 2.98
N ALA A 219 22.28 -19.78 2.12
CA ALA A 219 23.49 -19.21 1.52
C ALA A 219 23.21 -17.94 0.69
N LEU A 220 22.00 -17.80 0.18
CA LEU A 220 21.57 -16.64 -0.60
C LEU A 220 21.59 -15.31 0.17
N ILE A 221 21.53 -15.33 1.51
CA ILE A 221 21.68 -14.10 2.33
C ILE A 221 23.14 -13.73 2.60
N GLU A 222 24.10 -14.43 1.99
CA GLU A 222 25.54 -14.12 2.03
C GLU A 222 26.11 -13.99 3.44
N GLY A 223 25.68 -14.85 4.37
CA GLY A 223 26.12 -14.87 5.75
C GLY A 223 25.59 -13.73 6.63
N GLN A 224 24.63 -12.95 6.13
CA GLN A 224 23.97 -11.93 6.93
C GLN A 224 23.00 -12.54 7.97
N ASP A 225 22.50 -11.72 8.87
CA ASP A 225 21.64 -12.19 9.95
C ASP A 225 20.22 -12.52 9.48
N THR A 226 19.63 -13.49 10.17
CA THR A 226 18.20 -13.84 10.04
C THR A 226 17.30 -13.03 10.99
N LYS A 227 17.88 -12.31 11.94
CA LYS A 227 17.19 -11.38 12.85
C LYS A 227 17.83 -10.00 12.74
N ILE A 228 17.06 -9.04 12.31
CA ILE A 228 17.52 -7.68 12.05
C ILE A 228 16.61 -6.70 12.80
N VAL A 229 17.22 -5.73 13.45
CA VAL A 229 16.57 -4.58 14.07
C VAL A 229 17.15 -3.32 13.46
N ASN A 230 16.28 -2.46 12.95
CA ASN A 230 16.65 -1.17 12.39
C ASN A 230 15.92 -0.07 13.16
N VAL A 231 16.66 0.91 13.66
CA VAL A 231 16.15 2.13 14.28
C VAL A 231 16.75 3.31 13.51
N GLY A 232 15.91 4.07 12.86
CA GLY A 232 16.33 5.18 11.98
C GLY A 232 15.63 6.48 12.29
N LEU A 233 16.31 7.57 11.95
CA LEU A 233 15.77 8.92 11.90
C LEU A 233 16.08 9.54 10.55
N GLY A 234 15.21 10.42 10.10
CA GLY A 234 15.35 11.06 8.79
C GLY A 234 14.57 12.34 8.66
N LEU A 235 14.59 12.85 7.44
CA LEU A 235 13.84 14.02 7.01
C LEU A 235 13.02 13.67 5.78
N ASN A 236 11.79 14.17 5.76
CA ASN A 236 10.85 14.03 4.65
C ASN A 236 10.50 15.43 4.12
N PHE A 237 10.76 15.64 2.84
CA PHE A 237 10.31 16.79 2.06
C PHE A 237 9.20 16.35 1.12
N THR A 238 8.09 17.09 1.12
CA THR A 238 6.94 16.81 0.23
C THR A 238 6.50 18.11 -0.45
N TYR A 239 6.39 18.07 -1.79
CA TYR A 239 5.70 19.07 -2.60
C TYR A 239 4.50 18.43 -3.28
N ASP A 240 3.30 18.93 -3.02
CA ASP A 240 2.05 18.35 -3.50
C ASP A 240 1.11 19.43 -4.05
N THR A 241 0.85 19.37 -5.35
CA THR A 241 -0.09 20.23 -6.06
C THR A 241 -1.18 19.43 -6.77
N ARG A 242 -1.36 18.16 -6.38
CA ARG A 242 -2.42 17.32 -6.94
C ARG A 242 -3.80 17.89 -6.61
N ASP A 243 -4.68 17.82 -7.59
CA ASP A 243 -6.09 18.21 -7.41
C ASP A 243 -6.86 17.22 -6.51
N PHE A 244 -6.44 15.96 -6.47
CA PHE A 244 -6.97 14.92 -5.59
C PHE A 244 -5.93 13.83 -5.38
N VAL A 245 -5.72 13.45 -4.13
CA VAL A 245 -4.59 12.58 -3.76
C VAL A 245 -4.71 11.16 -4.31
N LEU A 246 -5.95 10.60 -4.35
CA LEU A 246 -6.24 9.21 -4.70
C LEU A 246 -6.25 8.87 -6.16
N ASN A 247 -6.66 9.85 -6.95
CA ASN A 247 -6.85 9.71 -8.36
C ASN A 247 -6.68 11.09 -8.98
N ALA A 248 -5.43 11.56 -8.99
CA ALA A 248 -5.08 12.87 -9.50
C ALA A 248 -5.30 12.94 -11.02
N TYR A 249 -5.91 14.03 -11.46
CA TYR A 249 -6.06 14.35 -12.87
C TYR A 249 -5.07 15.43 -13.30
N ARG A 250 -4.64 16.24 -12.35
CA ARG A 250 -3.73 17.37 -12.59
C ARG A 250 -2.82 17.57 -11.39
N GLY A 251 -1.65 18.17 -11.64
CA GLY A 251 -0.69 18.53 -10.61
C GLY A 251 0.56 17.68 -10.63
N ASN A 252 1.40 17.90 -9.65
CA ASN A 252 2.65 17.19 -9.45
C ASN A 252 2.76 16.80 -7.98
N TYR A 253 3.49 15.74 -7.74
CA TYR A 253 3.89 15.30 -6.42
C TYR A 253 5.38 14.98 -6.42
N ILE A 254 6.11 15.53 -5.46
CA ILE A 254 7.51 15.20 -5.21
C ILE A 254 7.64 14.83 -3.75
N ARG A 255 8.29 13.70 -3.49
CA ARG A 255 8.71 13.29 -2.15
C ARG A 255 10.18 12.96 -2.17
N ILE A 256 10.90 13.52 -1.20
CA ILE A 256 12.30 13.21 -0.95
C ILE A 256 12.40 12.81 0.50
N GLU A 257 12.86 11.63 0.75
CA GLU A 257 13.08 11.12 2.09
C GLU A 257 14.53 10.69 2.25
N GLN A 258 15.18 11.20 3.28
CA GLN A 258 16.52 10.81 3.68
C GLN A 258 16.43 10.14 5.05
N MET A 259 16.76 8.86 5.15
CA MET A 259 16.79 8.11 6.40
C MET A 259 18.19 7.66 6.74
N SER A 260 18.51 7.63 8.01
CA SER A 260 19.81 7.17 8.54
C SER A 260 19.62 6.19 9.71
N TYR A 261 20.36 5.10 9.68
CA TYR A 261 20.35 4.02 10.65
C TYR A 261 21.77 3.85 11.25
N PRO A 262 22.21 4.77 12.14
CA PRO A 262 23.55 4.74 12.71
C PRO A 262 23.70 3.63 13.76
N LYS A 263 24.92 3.14 13.97
CA LYS A 263 25.24 2.18 15.05
C LYS A 263 24.89 2.71 16.44
N ALA A 264 24.91 4.04 16.63
CA ALA A 264 24.56 4.68 17.90
C ALA A 264 23.12 4.37 18.38
N PHE A 265 22.22 3.98 17.48
CA PHE A 265 20.85 3.56 17.84
C PHE A 265 20.73 2.04 18.06
N GLY A 266 21.86 1.34 18.20
CA GLY A 266 21.88 -0.11 18.42
C GLY A 266 21.78 -0.94 17.13
N ASN A 267 21.87 -0.32 15.96
CA ASN A 267 21.85 -1.04 14.70
C ASN A 267 23.13 -1.84 14.49
N LYS A 268 23.01 -3.12 14.15
CA LYS A 268 24.15 -3.94 13.72
C LYS A 268 24.71 -3.46 12.39
N TYR A 269 23.81 -3.11 11.45
CA TYR A 269 24.13 -2.59 10.12
C TYR A 269 23.97 -1.07 10.14
N ALA A 270 25.05 -0.35 9.83
CA ALA A 270 25.01 1.11 9.70
C ALA A 270 24.82 1.47 8.22
N TYR A 271 23.70 2.09 7.91
CA TYR A 271 23.37 2.48 6.55
C TYR A 271 22.47 3.72 6.54
N SER A 272 22.28 4.28 5.37
CA SER A 272 21.29 5.31 5.12
C SER A 272 20.70 5.10 3.74
N TYR A 273 19.54 5.72 3.47
CA TYR A 273 18.99 5.74 2.12
C TYR A 273 18.38 7.11 1.78
N THR A 274 18.36 7.40 0.49
CA THR A 274 17.60 8.47 -0.12
C THR A 274 16.52 7.84 -0.99
N ASP A 275 15.25 8.16 -0.73
CA ASP A 275 14.10 7.74 -1.53
C ASP A 275 13.51 8.97 -2.23
N LEU A 276 13.34 8.87 -3.54
CA LEU A 276 12.87 9.95 -4.39
C LEU A 276 11.66 9.47 -5.17
N THR A 277 10.55 10.17 -5.05
CA THR A 277 9.34 9.92 -5.86
C THR A 277 8.92 11.20 -6.56
N TYR A 278 8.69 11.13 -7.85
CA TYR A 278 8.10 12.20 -8.65
C TYR A 278 6.91 11.66 -9.41
N CYS A 279 5.73 12.29 -9.25
CA CYS A 279 4.55 11.99 -10.04
C CYS A 279 4.06 13.26 -10.75
N ALA A 280 3.63 13.10 -12.00
CA ALA A 280 3.02 14.16 -12.79
C ALA A 280 1.73 13.68 -13.43
N TYR A 281 0.70 14.50 -13.33
CA TYR A 281 -0.63 14.18 -13.84
C TYR A 281 -1.09 15.26 -14.80
N ARG A 282 -1.57 14.85 -15.99
CA ARG A 282 -2.05 15.76 -17.02
C ARG A 282 -3.33 15.20 -17.66
N GLN A 283 -4.41 15.93 -17.48
CA GLN A 283 -5.66 15.64 -18.18
C GLN A 283 -5.58 16.19 -19.61
N PHE A 284 -5.40 15.33 -20.59
CA PHE A 284 -5.31 15.74 -22.01
C PHE A 284 -6.67 15.98 -22.66
N TRP A 285 -7.66 15.18 -22.25
CA TRP A 285 -9.06 15.36 -22.70
C TRP A 285 -10.01 15.08 -21.53
N LYS A 286 -11.29 15.36 -21.73
CA LYS A 286 -12.29 15.34 -20.63
C LYS A 286 -12.30 14.03 -19.81
N THR A 287 -12.00 12.91 -20.44
CA THR A 287 -12.10 11.56 -19.85
C THR A 287 -10.76 10.81 -19.76
N GLY A 288 -9.66 11.45 -20.15
CA GLY A 288 -8.35 10.80 -20.21
C GLY A 288 -7.27 11.57 -19.45
N VAL A 289 -6.52 10.84 -18.63
CA VAL A 289 -5.40 11.35 -17.82
C VAL A 289 -4.14 10.56 -18.15
N LEU A 290 -3.07 11.26 -18.44
CA LEU A 290 -1.73 10.70 -18.50
C LEU A 290 -1.04 10.93 -17.16
N ALA A 291 -0.61 9.85 -16.53
CA ALA A 291 0.09 9.85 -15.25
C ALA A 291 1.49 9.27 -15.42
N LEU A 292 2.49 9.98 -14.96
CA LEU A 292 3.90 9.56 -14.92
C LEU A 292 4.33 9.41 -13.47
N GLU A 293 5.01 8.32 -13.15
CA GLU A 293 5.77 8.15 -11.92
C GLU A 293 7.22 7.82 -12.23
N LEU A 294 8.14 8.49 -11.55
CA LEU A 294 9.55 8.14 -11.47
C LEU A 294 9.90 7.93 -10.00
N HIS A 295 10.56 6.84 -9.72
CA HIS A 295 10.99 6.48 -8.38
C HIS A 295 12.44 6.00 -8.38
N SER A 296 13.16 6.33 -7.33
CA SER A 296 14.49 5.77 -7.08
C SER A 296 14.78 5.70 -5.59
N MET A 297 15.44 4.64 -5.19
CA MET A 297 15.94 4.45 -3.84
C MET A 297 17.43 4.14 -3.91
N PHE A 298 18.23 4.93 -3.21
CA PHE A 298 19.67 4.79 -3.17
C PHE A 298 20.10 4.52 -1.74
N ASN A 299 20.71 3.37 -1.53
CA ASN A 299 21.20 2.94 -0.23
C ASN A 299 22.72 3.12 -0.13
N TYR A 300 23.18 3.57 1.02
CA TYR A 300 24.58 3.85 1.32
C TYR A 300 25.02 3.09 2.58
N GLY A 301 26.25 2.60 2.56
CA GLY A 301 26.84 1.89 3.71
C GLY A 301 26.56 0.39 3.72
N ASN A 302 26.51 -0.18 4.92
CA ASN A 302 26.29 -1.61 5.10
C ASN A 302 24.80 -1.93 5.24
N VAL A 303 24.17 -2.16 4.11
CA VAL A 303 22.71 -2.35 4.03
C VAL A 303 22.36 -3.81 4.30
N PRO A 304 21.48 -4.12 5.27
CA PRO A 304 21.04 -5.50 5.45
C PRO A 304 20.17 -5.97 4.30
N TRP A 305 20.24 -7.26 3.94
CA TRP A 305 19.51 -7.85 2.83
C TRP A 305 18.00 -7.61 2.88
N THR A 306 17.45 -7.40 4.07
CA THR A 306 16.03 -7.12 4.31
C THR A 306 15.62 -5.68 3.98
N SER A 307 16.59 -4.77 3.82
CA SER A 307 16.38 -3.32 3.56
C SER A 307 16.86 -2.89 2.18
N LEU A 308 17.24 -3.84 1.32
CA LEU A 308 17.59 -3.58 -0.07
C LEU A 308 16.38 -3.05 -0.86
N ALA A 309 16.62 -2.21 -1.84
CA ALA A 309 15.62 -1.79 -2.81
C ALA A 309 15.13 -2.97 -3.63
N LEU A 310 13.83 -3.06 -3.91
CA LEU A 310 13.21 -4.22 -4.54
C LEU A 310 12.21 -3.84 -5.64
N VAL A 311 12.07 -4.72 -6.63
CA VAL A 311 11.12 -4.62 -7.75
C VAL A 311 9.84 -5.39 -7.44
N GLY A 312 8.70 -4.95 -7.99
CA GLY A 312 7.47 -5.74 -8.03
C GLY A 312 6.47 -5.43 -6.92
N THR A 313 6.38 -4.15 -6.50
CA THR A 313 5.33 -3.74 -5.56
C THR A 313 3.95 -3.74 -6.21
N PRO A 314 2.84 -3.77 -5.45
CA PRO A 314 1.49 -3.69 -6.01
C PRO A 314 1.20 -2.41 -6.82
N ASN A 315 2.01 -1.38 -6.66
CA ASN A 315 1.86 -0.09 -7.32
C ASN A 315 2.89 0.15 -8.43
N ARG A 316 4.10 -0.40 -8.28
CA ARG A 316 5.21 -0.24 -9.24
C ARG A 316 5.64 -1.59 -9.78
N MET A 317 6.01 -1.64 -11.05
CA MET A 317 6.44 -2.88 -11.71
C MET A 317 5.45 -4.03 -11.53
N ARG A 318 4.16 -3.71 -11.62
CA ARG A 318 3.03 -4.64 -11.47
C ARG A 318 3.18 -5.82 -12.44
N GLY A 319 3.13 -7.03 -11.92
CA GLY A 319 3.36 -8.26 -12.68
C GLY A 319 4.58 -9.03 -12.20
N TYR A 320 5.64 -8.35 -11.71
CA TYR A 320 6.76 -9.01 -11.04
C TYR A 320 6.37 -9.51 -9.65
N TYR A 321 7.00 -10.60 -9.21
CA TYR A 321 6.95 -11.02 -7.81
C TYR A 321 7.75 -10.03 -6.96
N GLU A 322 7.15 -9.55 -5.87
CA GLU A 322 7.78 -8.57 -4.98
C GLU A 322 9.09 -9.11 -4.39
N GLY A 323 10.18 -8.41 -4.70
CA GLY A 323 11.51 -8.73 -4.20
C GLY A 323 12.22 -9.89 -4.90
N GLN A 324 11.73 -10.37 -6.06
CA GLN A 324 12.48 -11.28 -6.92
C GLN A 324 13.81 -10.64 -7.33
N PHE A 325 13.75 -9.38 -7.77
CA PHE A 325 14.93 -8.55 -8.06
C PHE A 325 15.11 -7.54 -6.95
N ARG A 326 16.26 -7.55 -6.31
CA ARG A 326 16.62 -6.58 -5.27
C ARG A 326 18.12 -6.32 -5.26
N ASP A 327 18.48 -5.08 -4.96
CA ASP A 327 19.88 -4.67 -4.80
C ASP A 327 19.94 -3.42 -3.91
N LYS A 328 21.12 -2.86 -3.69
CA LYS A 328 21.27 -1.60 -2.92
C LYS A 328 20.45 -0.47 -3.51
N ASN A 329 20.42 -0.35 -4.83
CA ASN A 329 19.81 0.78 -5.51
C ASN A 329 18.76 0.32 -6.51
N ILE A 330 17.75 1.15 -6.72
CA ILE A 330 16.75 0.99 -7.77
C ILE A 330 16.48 2.33 -8.45
N VAL A 331 16.27 2.27 -9.75
CA VAL A 331 15.64 3.31 -10.55
C VAL A 331 14.50 2.67 -11.32
N GLU A 332 13.31 3.21 -11.18
CA GLU A 332 12.13 2.70 -11.87
C GLU A 332 11.21 3.83 -12.32
N GLY A 333 10.40 3.57 -13.31
CA GLY A 333 9.42 4.52 -13.80
C GLY A 333 8.27 3.83 -14.49
N GLN A 334 7.13 4.50 -14.51
CA GLN A 334 5.94 4.03 -15.22
C GLN A 334 5.15 5.20 -15.80
N LEU A 335 4.56 4.95 -16.96
CA LEU A 335 3.65 5.86 -17.64
C LEU A 335 2.31 5.15 -17.78
N GLU A 336 1.24 5.78 -17.34
CA GLU A 336 -0.10 5.21 -17.28
C GLU A 336 -1.10 6.14 -17.96
N LEU A 337 -1.86 5.60 -18.91
CA LEU A 337 -3.01 6.26 -19.50
C LEU A 337 -4.28 5.74 -18.82
N ARG A 338 -4.95 6.62 -18.10
CA ARG A 338 -6.22 6.38 -17.42
C ARG A 338 -7.36 6.92 -18.26
N GLN A 339 -8.29 6.07 -18.67
CA GLN A 339 -9.41 6.42 -19.51
C GLN A 339 -10.72 6.11 -18.79
N HIS A 340 -11.50 7.13 -18.46
CA HIS A 340 -12.89 6.95 -18.06
C HIS A 340 -13.73 6.63 -19.29
N ILE A 341 -14.51 5.54 -19.24
CA ILE A 341 -15.30 5.05 -20.39
C ILE A 341 -16.75 5.53 -20.28
N LYS A 342 -17.49 5.07 -19.27
CA LYS A 342 -18.90 5.43 -19.07
C LYS A 342 -19.34 5.15 -17.63
N GLY A 343 -20.07 6.06 -17.02
CA GLY A 343 -20.62 5.91 -15.67
C GLY A 343 -19.50 5.74 -14.65
N ARG A 344 -19.38 4.58 -14.01
CA ARG A 344 -18.35 4.24 -13.04
C ARG A 344 -17.20 3.40 -13.62
N HIS A 345 -17.18 3.20 -14.94
CA HIS A 345 -16.27 2.28 -15.61
C HIS A 345 -15.12 3.03 -16.28
N GLY A 346 -13.93 2.57 -16.07
CA GLY A 346 -12.72 3.06 -16.70
C GLY A 346 -11.76 1.92 -17.06
N ALA A 347 -10.78 2.24 -17.85
CA ALA A 347 -9.69 1.36 -18.22
C ALA A 347 -8.34 2.09 -18.09
N VAL A 348 -7.29 1.31 -17.92
CA VAL A 348 -5.94 1.79 -17.81
C VAL A 348 -5.03 0.93 -18.67
N VAL A 349 -4.05 1.56 -19.29
CA VAL A 349 -2.92 0.88 -19.92
C VAL A 349 -1.65 1.54 -19.40
N TRP A 350 -0.63 0.74 -19.12
CA TRP A 350 0.65 1.27 -18.66
C TRP A 350 1.84 0.53 -19.27
N VAL A 351 2.95 1.22 -19.24
CA VAL A 351 4.27 0.68 -19.50
C VAL A 351 5.22 1.17 -18.40
N GLY A 352 6.23 0.38 -18.09
CA GLY A 352 7.18 0.76 -17.06
C GLY A 352 8.51 0.04 -17.23
N PHE A 353 9.48 0.46 -16.44
CA PHE A 353 10.80 -0.12 -16.36
C PHE A 353 11.35 -0.04 -14.94
N ALA A 354 12.23 -0.96 -14.59
CA ALA A 354 13.05 -0.88 -13.38
C ALA A 354 14.45 -1.41 -13.65
N ASN A 355 15.41 -0.93 -12.88
CA ASN A 355 16.77 -1.43 -12.87
C ASN A 355 17.28 -1.42 -11.43
N VAL A 356 17.78 -2.57 -10.96
CA VAL A 356 18.43 -2.71 -9.66
C VAL A 356 19.92 -2.91 -9.86
N PHE A 357 20.73 -2.25 -9.02
CA PHE A 357 22.17 -2.26 -9.15
C PHE A 357 22.88 -2.02 -7.81
N PRO A 358 24.09 -2.60 -7.61
CA PRO A 358 24.82 -2.45 -6.36
C PRO A 358 25.44 -1.06 -6.19
N GLU A 359 26.00 -0.48 -7.26
CA GLU A 359 26.68 0.81 -7.28
C GLU A 359 26.47 1.51 -8.64
N PHE A 360 26.57 2.84 -8.70
CA PHE A 360 26.23 3.61 -9.90
C PHE A 360 27.09 3.26 -11.13
N ASP A 361 28.35 2.91 -10.92
CA ASP A 361 29.27 2.48 -11.97
C ASP A 361 28.97 1.06 -12.50
N ARG A 362 28.14 0.32 -11.77
CA ARG A 362 27.67 -1.02 -12.14
C ARG A 362 26.23 -1.06 -12.68
N LEU A 363 25.61 0.09 -12.87
CA LEU A 363 24.33 0.16 -13.55
C LEU A 363 24.48 -0.27 -15.02
N GLN A 364 23.75 -1.30 -15.43
CA GLN A 364 23.79 -1.84 -16.78
C GLN A 364 22.41 -1.75 -17.42
N ILE A 365 22.30 -1.05 -18.55
CA ILE A 365 21.03 -0.90 -19.28
C ILE A 365 20.43 -2.24 -19.68
N ARG A 366 21.26 -3.26 -19.97
CA ARG A 366 20.80 -4.60 -20.31
C ARG A 366 20.07 -5.33 -19.19
N HIS A 367 20.23 -4.89 -17.93
CA HIS A 367 19.55 -5.42 -16.74
C HIS A 367 18.21 -4.72 -16.49
N THR A 368 17.80 -3.81 -17.39
CA THR A 368 16.52 -3.15 -17.26
C THR A 368 15.37 -4.14 -17.47
N LEU A 369 14.48 -4.16 -16.49
CA LEU A 369 13.29 -4.99 -16.45
C LEU A 369 12.11 -4.20 -17.02
N PRO A 370 11.56 -4.57 -18.16
CA PRO A 370 10.35 -3.95 -18.70
C PRO A 370 9.10 -4.54 -18.07
N ASN A 371 8.06 -3.75 -17.93
CA ASN A 371 6.71 -4.23 -17.70
C ASN A 371 5.69 -3.41 -18.48
N GLY A 372 4.49 -3.95 -18.58
CA GLY A 372 3.34 -3.26 -19.13
C GLY A 372 2.09 -3.99 -18.73
N GLY A 373 0.94 -3.40 -18.97
CA GLY A 373 -0.30 -4.08 -18.63
C GLY A 373 -1.54 -3.29 -18.95
N ILE A 374 -2.66 -3.92 -18.64
CA ILE A 374 -4.00 -3.37 -18.79
C ILE A 374 -4.75 -3.51 -17.48
N GLY A 375 -5.60 -2.55 -17.20
CA GLY A 375 -6.38 -2.56 -15.96
C GLY A 375 -7.81 -2.08 -16.19
N TYR A 376 -8.71 -2.65 -15.41
CA TYR A 376 -10.08 -2.20 -15.30
C TYR A 376 -10.24 -1.37 -14.03
N ARG A 377 -11.04 -0.32 -14.13
CA ARG A 377 -11.39 0.59 -13.03
C ARG A 377 -12.88 0.61 -12.83
N TRP A 378 -13.29 0.46 -11.60
CA TRP A 378 -14.67 0.71 -11.21
C TRP A 378 -14.69 1.75 -10.09
N GLU A 379 -15.30 2.90 -10.38
CA GLU A 379 -15.41 3.99 -9.43
C GLU A 379 -16.42 3.61 -8.33
N PHE A 380 -15.87 3.21 -7.19
CA PHE A 380 -16.65 2.82 -6.03
C PHE A 380 -17.26 4.03 -5.33
N LYS A 381 -16.44 5.05 -5.06
CA LYS A 381 -16.83 6.40 -4.64
C LYS A 381 -16.23 7.42 -5.59
N GLN A 382 -16.67 8.68 -5.47
CA GLN A 382 -16.12 9.74 -6.30
C GLN A 382 -14.58 9.75 -6.23
N ARG A 383 -13.92 9.50 -7.37
CA ARG A 383 -12.48 9.45 -7.55
C ARG A 383 -11.77 8.37 -6.71
N VAL A 384 -12.48 7.38 -6.23
CA VAL A 384 -11.94 6.18 -5.57
C VAL A 384 -12.27 4.97 -6.41
N ASN A 385 -11.27 4.35 -6.99
CA ASN A 385 -11.42 3.25 -7.92
C ASN A 385 -11.09 1.90 -7.28
N ILE A 386 -11.92 0.90 -7.57
CA ILE A 386 -11.52 -0.49 -7.50
C ILE A 386 -10.68 -0.79 -8.73
N ARG A 387 -9.53 -1.39 -8.53
CA ARG A 387 -8.52 -1.62 -9.53
C ARG A 387 -8.29 -3.12 -9.74
N LEU A 388 -8.47 -3.57 -10.97
CA LEU A 388 -8.11 -4.90 -11.44
C LEU A 388 -7.02 -4.73 -12.49
N ASP A 389 -5.80 -5.16 -12.21
CA ASP A 389 -4.66 -5.02 -13.09
C ASP A 389 -4.13 -6.39 -13.54
N LEU A 390 -3.84 -6.52 -14.82
CA LEU A 390 -3.11 -7.62 -15.42
C LEU A 390 -1.77 -7.09 -15.94
N GLY A 391 -0.71 -7.36 -15.19
CA GLY A 391 0.64 -6.92 -15.52
C GLY A 391 1.40 -8.02 -16.25
N PHE A 392 2.06 -7.65 -17.34
CA PHE A 392 2.91 -8.49 -18.17
C PHE A 392 4.36 -8.12 -17.90
N THR A 393 5.19 -9.13 -17.71
CA THR A 393 6.61 -9.01 -17.45
C THR A 393 7.38 -9.94 -18.37
N ARG A 394 8.71 -9.90 -18.30
CA ARG A 394 9.58 -10.87 -18.98
C ARG A 394 9.29 -12.33 -18.55
N ASP A 395 8.89 -12.54 -17.29
CA ASP A 395 8.75 -13.86 -16.66
C ASP A 395 7.29 -14.37 -16.67
N GLY A 396 6.36 -13.61 -17.26
CA GLY A 396 4.96 -14.00 -17.36
C GLY A 396 3.97 -12.88 -17.06
N ALA A 397 2.76 -13.25 -16.65
CA ALA A 397 1.70 -12.32 -16.34
C ALA A 397 1.15 -12.58 -14.94
N ASN A 398 0.86 -11.51 -14.20
CA ASN A 398 0.24 -11.59 -12.88
C ASN A 398 -0.94 -10.63 -12.77
N PHE A 399 -1.98 -11.13 -12.11
CA PHE A 399 -3.17 -10.37 -11.80
C PHE A 399 -3.05 -9.75 -10.40
N SER A 400 -3.60 -8.57 -10.23
CA SER A 400 -3.74 -7.95 -8.92
C SER A 400 -5.07 -7.23 -8.78
N PHE A 401 -5.56 -7.21 -7.56
CA PHE A 401 -6.77 -6.54 -7.15
C PHE A 401 -6.44 -5.55 -6.03
N ASN A 402 -6.75 -4.27 -6.23
CA ASN A 402 -6.46 -3.20 -5.30
C ASN A 402 -7.56 -2.13 -5.29
N ILE A 403 -7.46 -1.17 -4.36
CA ILE A 403 -8.27 0.05 -4.33
C ILE A 403 -7.35 1.24 -4.60
N ASN A 404 -7.92 2.31 -5.14
CA ASN A 404 -7.26 3.53 -5.62
C ASN A 404 -6.39 3.30 -6.86
N GLU A 405 -5.84 4.38 -7.41
CA GLU A 405 -4.88 4.28 -8.49
C GLU A 405 -3.51 3.81 -7.97
N ALA A 406 -2.63 3.45 -8.89
CA ALA A 406 -1.31 2.94 -8.53
C ALA A 406 -0.43 4.03 -7.89
N PHE A 407 -0.60 5.31 -8.32
CA PHE A 407 0.13 6.48 -7.84
C PHE A 407 -0.63 7.77 -8.13
#